data_aff78dc0abaff78cbf60b69514c3b3f4
#
_entry.id   aff78dc0abaff78cbf60b69514c3b3f4
#
_cell.length_a   1.000
_cell.length_b   1.000
_cell.length_c   1.000
_cell.angle_alpha   90.00
_cell.angle_beta   90.00
_cell.angle_gamma   90.00
#
_symmetry.space_group_name_H-M   'P 1'
#
loop_
_entity.id
_entity.type
_entity.pdbx_description
1 polymer ?
#
loop_
_entity_poly.entity_id
_entity_poly.type
_entity_poly.pdbx_seq_one_letter_code
_entity_poly.pdbx_strand_id
1 'polypeptide(L)'
;MQIDRRDFLITTSLALLGAAAKTKLWPQARADVRLEIAPLKLEIAPKKVIDTIAYNGAVPGPLIRWPEGKPITIDVVNHTDVPEIVHWHGLWIPSEEDGAMEEGSPMIAPGGQRRYSFTPRPAGFRWYHTHAFAGHDLKRGAYTGQFGCFYIEPKQAPGAYDQEIFLTLHDWNAYMGGGGDASMDAFYDYSTINDRMLGHGDPIKVSEGQRVLFHVLNASATATHWLALAGHEFTVVGTDGNEVPQPAKVRAVRLAPAERIDVLVEMNRPGVWMLGETRAEIRKAGMGIVVEYANRRGEPKWIDPPETLWDYAMFAKQKAAAAEPDERIPLVFESKFRGHGDFDYWMINGKSYPKTDTIPLKEGKRYRLAMQNKSSDDHPIHLHRHTFEVTSLDDRPLSALRKDVVVVKSKSNAEIDFVAANPGATLFHCHQQSHMDFGFMMLFRYV
;
A
#
# COMPACT_ATOMS: atom_id res chain seq x y z
N MET A 1 41.30 -2.53 41.43
CA MET A 1 41.89 -3.60 40.64
C MET A 1 41.09 -3.64 39.33
N GLN A 2 41.64 -2.97 38.30
CA GLN A 2 41.03 -2.88 36.98
C GLN A 2 41.34 -4.19 36.26
N ILE A 3 40.31 -4.87 35.77
CA ILE A 3 40.43 -6.03 34.88
C ILE A 3 40.30 -5.51 33.46
N ASP A 4 41.38 -5.69 32.70
CA ASP A 4 41.55 -5.24 31.32
C ASP A 4 40.71 -6.10 30.34
N ARG A 5 40.09 -5.45 29.33
CA ARG A 5 39.19 -6.04 28.36
C ARG A 5 39.85 -6.98 27.34
N ARG A 6 41.14 -7.34 27.51
CA ARG A 6 41.91 -8.20 26.59
C ARG A 6 42.01 -9.66 26.97
N ASP A 7 41.67 -10.05 28.21
CA ASP A 7 41.86 -11.42 28.70
C ASP A 7 40.67 -12.37 28.57
N PHE A 8 39.63 -11.97 27.86
CA PHE A 8 38.42 -12.81 27.67
C PHE A 8 38.37 -13.58 26.35
N LEU A 9 39.41 -13.57 25.52
CA LEU A 9 39.43 -14.18 24.19
C LEU A 9 40.40 -15.35 23.99
N ILE A 10 40.95 -15.94 25.01
CA ILE A 10 41.80 -17.13 24.85
C ILE A 10 41.49 -18.11 25.99
N THR A 11 40.50 -18.96 25.79
CA THR A 11 40.41 -20.35 26.30
C THR A 11 38.98 -20.91 26.08
N THR A 12 38.67 -21.36 24.89
CA THR A 12 37.77 -22.49 24.63
C THR A 12 37.89 -22.93 23.16
N SER A 13 39.07 -23.41 22.83
CA SER A 13 39.27 -24.24 21.64
C SER A 13 39.70 -25.61 22.14
N LEU A 14 38.78 -26.56 22.16
CA LEU A 14 38.97 -28.00 21.91
C LEU A 14 37.76 -28.79 22.48
N ALA A 15 37.23 -29.58 21.59
CA ALA A 15 36.27 -30.66 21.84
C ALA A 15 34.81 -30.39 21.43
N LEU A 16 34.55 -30.41 20.12
CA LEU A 16 33.30 -30.91 19.55
C LEU A 16 33.57 -31.42 18.13
N LEU A 17 34.34 -32.50 18.05
CA LEU A 17 34.34 -33.41 16.91
C LEU A 17 33.23 -34.41 17.12
N GLY A 18 32.32 -34.51 16.19
CA GLY A 18 31.53 -35.70 15.99
C GLY A 18 30.06 -35.63 16.38
N ALA A 19 29.24 -35.15 15.52
CA ALA A 19 27.98 -35.73 15.08
C ALA A 19 27.41 -34.84 13.96
N ALA A 20 27.93 -35.00 12.77
CA ALA A 20 27.17 -34.61 11.58
C ALA A 20 25.94 -35.51 11.54
N ALA A 21 24.90 -35.14 12.29
CA ALA A 21 23.58 -35.65 12.08
C ALA A 21 23.23 -35.27 10.62
N LYS A 22 23.28 -36.23 9.73
CA LYS A 22 22.64 -36.17 8.42
C LYS A 22 21.16 -35.95 8.70
N THR A 23 20.75 -34.71 8.96
CA THR A 23 19.37 -34.34 8.84
C THR A 23 19.00 -34.71 7.41
N LYS A 24 18.22 -35.74 7.26
CA LYS A 24 17.50 -36.01 6.01
C LYS A 24 16.70 -34.74 5.76
N LEU A 25 17.26 -33.85 4.92
CA LEU A 25 16.49 -32.78 4.32
C LEU A 25 15.40 -33.45 3.51
N TRP A 26 14.24 -33.63 4.11
CA TRP A 26 13.04 -33.93 3.35
C TRP A 26 12.95 -32.82 2.30
N PRO A 27 12.76 -33.16 1.00
CA PRO A 27 12.58 -32.12 0.01
C PRO A 27 11.42 -31.25 0.49
N GLN A 28 11.72 -30.00 0.81
CA GLN A 28 10.71 -29.06 1.28
C GLN A 28 9.67 -28.98 0.16
N ALA A 29 8.38 -29.23 0.48
CA ALA A 29 7.33 -29.19 -0.53
C ALA A 29 7.41 -27.88 -1.32
N ARG A 30 7.17 -27.94 -2.62
CA ARG A 30 7.16 -26.76 -3.48
C ARG A 30 6.15 -25.75 -2.91
N ALA A 31 6.55 -24.47 -2.79
CA ALA A 31 5.64 -23.42 -2.39
C ALA A 31 4.52 -23.24 -3.43
N ASP A 32 3.37 -22.76 -2.99
CA ASP A 32 2.22 -22.46 -3.85
C ASP A 32 2.56 -21.30 -4.81
N VAL A 33 3.32 -20.31 -4.33
CA VAL A 33 3.78 -19.16 -5.10
C VAL A 33 5.28 -18.96 -4.90
N ARG A 34 5.96 -18.45 -5.92
CA ARG A 34 7.37 -18.03 -5.85
C ARG A 34 7.50 -16.61 -6.37
N LEU A 35 8.08 -15.75 -5.56
CA LEU A 35 8.45 -14.37 -5.90
C LEU A 35 9.97 -14.24 -5.92
N GLU A 36 10.50 -13.65 -6.98
CA GLU A 36 11.92 -13.35 -7.13
C GLU A 36 12.11 -11.84 -7.19
N ILE A 37 12.81 -11.28 -6.22
CA ILE A 37 13.17 -9.86 -6.17
C ILE A 37 14.47 -9.69 -6.94
N ALA A 38 14.44 -8.92 -8.03
CA ALA A 38 15.61 -8.73 -8.88
C ALA A 38 15.62 -7.33 -9.55
N PRO A 39 16.81 -6.81 -9.91
CA PRO A 39 16.91 -5.63 -10.75
C PRO A 39 16.23 -5.85 -12.11
N LEU A 40 15.56 -4.80 -12.58
CA LEU A 40 14.81 -4.79 -13.85
C LEU A 40 15.08 -3.49 -14.61
N LYS A 41 15.28 -3.60 -15.92
CA LYS A 41 15.18 -2.47 -16.86
C LYS A 41 13.77 -2.46 -17.43
N LEU A 42 12.93 -1.56 -16.93
CA LEU A 42 11.53 -1.45 -17.33
C LEU A 42 11.39 -0.39 -18.43
N GLU A 43 11.01 -0.78 -19.63
CA GLU A 43 10.65 0.16 -20.68
C GLU A 43 9.19 0.58 -20.51
N ILE A 44 8.95 1.81 -20.05
CA ILE A 44 7.61 2.38 -19.81
C ILE A 44 7.00 3.03 -21.06
N ALA A 45 7.84 3.41 -22.03
CA ALA A 45 7.50 3.92 -23.34
C ALA A 45 8.72 3.75 -24.25
N PRO A 46 8.60 3.82 -25.60
CA PRO A 46 9.73 3.70 -26.51
C PRO A 46 10.90 4.61 -26.12
N LYS A 47 12.07 4.02 -25.88
CA LYS A 47 13.29 4.70 -25.43
C LYS A 47 13.23 5.36 -24.04
N LYS A 48 12.19 5.06 -23.24
CA LYS A 48 12.10 5.46 -21.83
C LYS A 48 12.23 4.20 -20.96
N VAL A 49 13.42 4.01 -20.42
CA VAL A 49 13.75 2.84 -19.59
C VAL A 49 14.04 3.30 -18.17
N ILE A 50 13.40 2.66 -17.22
CA ILE A 50 13.59 2.85 -15.78
C ILE A 50 14.43 1.69 -15.26
N ASP A 51 15.55 1.99 -14.60
CA ASP A 51 16.27 1.03 -13.79
C ASP A 51 15.57 0.91 -12.43
N THR A 52 15.04 -0.26 -12.12
CA THR A 52 14.27 -0.52 -10.90
C THR A 52 14.53 -1.92 -10.34
N ILE A 53 13.89 -2.24 -9.24
CA ILE A 53 13.80 -3.58 -8.66
C ILE A 53 12.34 -4.01 -8.76
N ALA A 54 12.08 -5.27 -9.09
CA ALA A 54 10.72 -5.77 -9.29
C ALA A 54 10.58 -7.23 -8.89
N TYR A 55 9.33 -7.70 -8.79
CA TYR A 55 9.02 -9.12 -8.58
C TYR A 55 8.87 -9.84 -9.92
N ASN A 56 9.58 -10.96 -10.07
CA ASN A 56 9.50 -11.86 -11.23
C ASN A 56 9.70 -11.13 -12.58
N GLY A 57 10.52 -10.07 -12.61
CA GLY A 57 10.84 -9.32 -13.82
C GLY A 57 9.67 -8.56 -14.45
N ALA A 58 8.64 -8.22 -13.68
CA ALA A 58 7.46 -7.49 -14.13
C ALA A 58 7.01 -6.42 -13.12
N VAL A 59 6.34 -5.39 -13.61
CA VAL A 59 5.67 -4.35 -12.81
C VAL A 59 4.25 -4.15 -13.36
N PRO A 60 3.21 -4.30 -12.54
CA PRO A 60 3.26 -4.89 -11.21
C PRO A 60 3.80 -6.32 -11.24
N GLY A 61 4.28 -6.81 -10.12
CA GLY A 61 4.59 -8.23 -9.92
C GLY A 61 3.36 -9.11 -10.16
N PRO A 62 3.50 -10.44 -10.12
CA PRO A 62 2.41 -11.38 -10.43
C PRO A 62 1.14 -11.10 -9.62
N LEU A 63 -0.01 -11.10 -10.27
CA LEU A 63 -1.30 -11.13 -9.57
C LEU A 63 -1.43 -12.48 -8.86
N ILE A 64 -1.47 -12.45 -7.53
CA ILE A 64 -1.77 -13.64 -6.73
C ILE A 64 -3.27 -13.66 -6.48
N ARG A 65 -3.94 -14.75 -6.90
CA ARG A 65 -5.35 -15.01 -6.58
C ARG A 65 -5.42 -16.22 -5.67
N TRP A 66 -6.08 -16.08 -4.52
CA TRP A 66 -6.13 -17.17 -3.54
C TRP A 66 -7.43 -17.16 -2.75
N PRO A 67 -8.05 -18.33 -2.49
CA PRO A 67 -9.29 -18.40 -1.73
C PRO A 67 -9.12 -17.96 -0.27
N GLU A 68 -10.07 -17.17 0.25
CA GLU A 68 -10.10 -16.79 1.65
C GLU A 68 -10.10 -17.99 2.58
N GLY A 69 -9.23 -17.96 3.59
CA GLY A 69 -9.15 -18.99 4.63
C GLY A 69 -8.44 -20.26 4.20
N LYS A 70 -7.91 -20.36 2.98
CA LYS A 70 -7.05 -21.48 2.55
C LYS A 70 -5.60 -21.16 2.85
N PRO A 71 -4.83 -21.98 3.57
CA PRO A 71 -3.41 -21.77 3.78
C PRO A 71 -2.64 -21.61 2.48
N ILE A 72 -1.64 -20.74 2.48
CA ILE A 72 -0.74 -20.50 1.35
C ILE A 72 0.71 -20.52 1.84
N THR A 73 1.61 -20.98 0.96
CA THR A 73 3.06 -20.87 1.12
C THR A 73 3.65 -20.06 -0.02
N ILE A 74 4.47 -19.06 0.31
CA ILE A 74 5.11 -18.19 -0.67
C ILE A 74 6.62 -18.18 -0.42
N ASP A 75 7.39 -18.65 -1.39
CA ASP A 75 8.84 -18.52 -1.38
C ASP A 75 9.25 -17.19 -2.01
N VAL A 76 9.97 -16.38 -1.25
CA VAL A 76 10.57 -15.12 -1.73
C VAL A 76 12.07 -15.28 -1.81
N VAL A 77 12.65 -15.01 -2.96
CA VAL A 77 14.10 -15.08 -3.21
C VAL A 77 14.61 -13.68 -3.52
N ASN A 78 15.66 -13.27 -2.82
CA ASN A 78 16.30 -11.97 -3.00
C ASN A 78 17.54 -12.10 -3.89
N HIS A 79 17.49 -11.60 -5.11
CA HIS A 79 18.61 -11.52 -6.06
C HIS A 79 19.27 -10.14 -6.09
N THR A 80 18.92 -9.25 -5.14
CA THR A 80 19.58 -7.94 -5.02
C THR A 80 20.83 -8.03 -4.15
N ASP A 81 21.60 -6.97 -4.09
CA ASP A 81 22.81 -6.83 -3.27
C ASP A 81 22.53 -6.30 -1.85
N VAL A 82 21.29 -6.10 -1.49
CA VAL A 82 20.83 -5.54 -0.22
C VAL A 82 19.77 -6.41 0.44
N PRO A 83 19.57 -6.32 1.77
CA PRO A 83 18.47 -7.00 2.43
C PRO A 83 17.13 -6.47 1.95
N GLU A 84 16.15 -7.39 1.73
CA GLU A 84 14.81 -7.10 1.26
C GLU A 84 13.75 -7.72 2.18
N ILE A 85 12.52 -7.23 2.08
CA ILE A 85 11.38 -7.75 2.84
C ILE A 85 10.09 -7.53 2.04
N VAL A 86 9.11 -8.40 2.21
CA VAL A 86 7.79 -8.28 1.56
C VAL A 86 6.73 -8.15 2.63
N HIS A 87 5.99 -7.05 2.60
CA HIS A 87 4.80 -6.83 3.41
C HIS A 87 3.54 -7.26 2.65
N TRP A 88 2.65 -7.95 3.34
CA TRP A 88 1.37 -8.45 2.82
C TRP A 88 0.23 -7.53 3.27
N HIS A 89 0.13 -6.41 2.60
CA HIS A 89 -0.70 -5.28 2.99
C HIS A 89 -2.20 -5.62 3.04
N GLY A 90 -2.81 -5.29 4.18
CA GLY A 90 -4.25 -5.44 4.42
C GLY A 90 -4.69 -6.85 4.81
N LEU A 91 -3.75 -7.76 5.12
CA LEU A 91 -4.04 -9.12 5.58
C LEU A 91 -3.97 -9.24 7.11
N TRP A 92 -4.80 -10.10 7.68
CA TRP A 92 -4.77 -10.48 9.09
C TRP A 92 -3.96 -11.76 9.25
N ILE A 93 -2.67 -11.62 9.41
CA ILE A 93 -1.70 -12.72 9.48
C ILE A 93 -0.81 -12.57 10.71
N PRO A 94 -0.05 -13.61 11.13
CA PRO A 94 0.89 -13.51 12.24
C PRO A 94 1.93 -12.40 12.03
N SER A 95 2.36 -11.73 13.11
CA SER A 95 3.26 -10.58 12.99
C SER A 95 4.62 -10.92 12.40
N GLU A 96 5.14 -12.10 12.69
CA GLU A 96 6.39 -12.60 12.10
C GLU A 96 6.29 -12.88 10.59
N GLU A 97 5.07 -13.03 10.05
CA GLU A 97 4.83 -13.25 8.62
C GLU A 97 4.41 -11.99 7.88
N ASP A 98 4.13 -10.89 8.60
CA ASP A 98 3.55 -9.68 8.02
C ASP A 98 4.49 -8.91 7.09
N GLY A 99 5.81 -9.02 7.33
CA GLY A 99 6.80 -8.40 6.46
C GLY A 99 7.21 -6.99 6.90
N ALA A 100 7.16 -6.69 8.18
CA ALA A 100 7.76 -5.51 8.79
C ALA A 100 8.79 -5.92 9.85
N MET A 101 9.99 -5.35 9.82
CA MET A 101 11.04 -5.65 10.80
C MET A 101 10.62 -5.32 12.23
N GLU A 102 9.89 -4.24 12.38
CA GLU A 102 9.38 -3.71 13.64
C GLU A 102 8.43 -4.69 14.34
N GLU A 103 7.79 -5.53 13.55
CA GLU A 103 6.86 -6.58 14.00
C GLU A 103 7.53 -7.93 14.24
N GLY A 104 8.82 -8.04 13.93
CA GLY A 104 9.60 -9.26 14.12
C GLY A 104 9.81 -10.09 12.85
N SER A 105 9.36 -9.61 11.68
CA SER A 105 9.65 -10.26 10.40
C SER A 105 11.13 -10.12 10.05
N PRO A 106 11.89 -11.21 9.80
CA PRO A 106 13.29 -11.12 9.42
C PRO A 106 13.43 -10.65 7.97
N MET A 107 14.46 -9.82 7.72
CA MET A 107 14.89 -9.45 6.37
C MET A 107 15.44 -10.67 5.62
N ILE A 108 15.29 -10.65 4.30
CA ILE A 108 15.86 -11.64 3.38
C ILE A 108 17.22 -11.11 2.92
N ALA A 109 18.30 -11.73 3.38
CA ALA A 109 19.66 -11.32 3.02
C ALA A 109 19.92 -11.37 1.51
N PRO A 110 20.90 -10.63 0.97
CA PRO A 110 21.35 -10.75 -0.41
C PRO A 110 21.63 -12.20 -0.80
N GLY A 111 21.06 -12.67 -1.92
CA GLY A 111 21.14 -14.06 -2.38
C GLY A 111 20.37 -15.06 -1.51
N GLY A 112 19.68 -14.58 -0.47
CA GLY A 112 18.90 -15.41 0.44
C GLY A 112 17.47 -15.68 -0.04
N GLN A 113 16.76 -16.50 0.74
CA GLN A 113 15.35 -16.78 0.53
C GLN A 113 14.61 -16.91 1.86
N ARG A 114 13.30 -16.65 1.82
CA ARG A 114 12.38 -16.86 2.92
C ARG A 114 11.10 -17.49 2.45
N ARG A 115 10.57 -18.45 3.22
CA ARG A 115 9.22 -18.96 3.05
C ARG A 115 8.30 -18.26 4.03
N TYR A 116 7.25 -17.65 3.49
CA TYR A 116 6.10 -17.15 4.23
C TYR A 116 5.01 -18.22 4.24
N SER A 117 4.33 -18.39 5.36
CA SER A 117 3.28 -19.40 5.54
C SER A 117 2.15 -18.83 6.37
N PHE A 118 1.00 -18.57 5.75
CA PHE A 118 -0.15 -17.99 6.45
C PHE A 118 -1.47 -18.39 5.81
N THR A 119 -2.57 -18.06 6.47
CA THR A 119 -3.94 -18.22 5.97
C THR A 119 -4.50 -16.84 5.67
N PRO A 120 -4.58 -16.43 4.38
CA PRO A 120 -4.96 -15.06 4.02
C PRO A 120 -6.44 -14.79 4.33
N ARG A 121 -6.67 -13.65 4.96
CA ARG A 121 -7.96 -13.04 5.27
C ARG A 121 -7.74 -11.56 5.60
N PRO A 122 -8.75 -10.68 5.49
CA PRO A 122 -10.09 -10.92 4.92
C PRO A 122 -10.05 -10.95 3.40
N ALA A 123 -11.15 -11.41 2.78
CA ALA A 123 -11.36 -11.36 1.34
C ALA A 123 -11.29 -9.95 0.78
N GLY A 124 -11.06 -9.83 -0.54
CA GLY A 124 -11.04 -8.58 -1.28
C GLY A 124 -9.68 -8.24 -1.90
N PHE A 125 -9.58 -7.06 -2.46
CA PHE A 125 -8.39 -6.58 -3.15
C PHE A 125 -7.33 -6.12 -2.14
N ARG A 126 -6.31 -6.94 -1.95
CA ARG A 126 -5.11 -6.71 -1.15
C ARG A 126 -3.92 -6.54 -2.09
N TRP A 127 -2.72 -6.31 -1.54
CA TRP A 127 -1.51 -6.20 -2.34
C TRP A 127 -0.28 -6.59 -1.51
N TYR A 128 0.85 -6.70 -2.16
CA TYR A 128 2.14 -6.94 -1.51
C TYR A 128 3.17 -5.96 -2.06
N HIS A 129 4.08 -5.54 -1.21
CA HIS A 129 5.12 -4.58 -1.58
C HIS A 129 6.34 -4.68 -0.66
N THR A 130 7.43 -4.05 -1.05
CA THR A 130 8.58 -3.91 -0.17
C THR A 130 8.26 -2.99 1.01
N HIS A 131 8.74 -3.35 2.19
CA HIS A 131 8.69 -2.51 3.39
C HIS A 131 10.11 -2.08 3.81
N ALA A 132 11.03 -2.06 2.85
CA ALA A 132 12.40 -1.60 3.08
C ALA A 132 12.47 -0.08 3.15
N PHE A 133 13.32 0.42 4.05
CA PHE A 133 13.62 1.84 4.13
C PHE A 133 14.35 2.31 2.86
N ALA A 134 13.96 3.46 2.35
CA ALA A 134 14.61 4.18 1.26
C ALA A 134 15.55 5.28 1.81
N GLY A 135 15.11 5.98 2.86
CA GLY A 135 15.81 7.15 3.40
C GLY A 135 15.95 8.23 2.32
N HIS A 136 17.20 8.58 2.00
CA HIS A 136 17.49 9.55 0.92
C HIS A 136 17.72 8.89 -0.45
N ASP A 137 17.71 7.57 -0.54
CA ASP A 137 17.87 6.85 -1.81
C ASP A 137 16.51 6.62 -2.48
N LEU A 138 16.08 7.57 -3.30
CA LEU A 138 14.80 7.51 -4.03
C LEU A 138 14.76 6.44 -5.14
N LYS A 139 15.72 5.50 -5.16
CA LYS A 139 15.71 4.30 -6.01
C LYS A 139 15.48 3.02 -5.19
N ARG A 140 15.01 3.14 -3.96
CA ARG A 140 14.75 2.03 -3.01
C ARG A 140 13.36 2.14 -2.40
N GLY A 141 12.98 1.13 -1.63
CA GLY A 141 11.69 1.09 -0.98
C GLY A 141 10.54 1.23 -1.97
N ALA A 142 9.49 1.94 -1.59
CA ALA A 142 8.30 2.13 -2.42
C ALA A 142 8.54 2.97 -3.70
N TYR A 143 9.73 3.55 -3.91
CA TYR A 143 10.09 4.20 -5.18
C TYR A 143 10.44 3.20 -6.30
N THR A 144 10.47 1.89 -6.01
CA THR A 144 10.78 0.83 -6.95
C THR A 144 9.52 0.12 -7.46
N GLY A 145 9.67 -0.78 -8.43
CA GLY A 145 8.59 -1.65 -8.93
C GLY A 145 8.27 -2.86 -8.04
N GLN A 146 8.69 -2.83 -6.76
CA GLN A 146 8.49 -3.94 -5.83
C GLN A 146 7.08 -3.92 -5.21
N PHE A 147 6.08 -4.07 -6.05
CA PHE A 147 4.67 -4.22 -5.64
C PHE A 147 3.91 -5.15 -6.59
N GLY A 148 2.83 -5.73 -6.09
CA GLY A 148 1.93 -6.56 -6.88
C GLY A 148 0.58 -6.75 -6.21
N CYS A 149 -0.41 -7.16 -7.00
CA CYS A 149 -1.77 -7.35 -6.54
C CYS A 149 -1.95 -8.70 -5.86
N PHE A 150 -2.69 -8.74 -4.76
CA PHE A 150 -3.11 -9.97 -4.08
C PHE A 150 -4.64 -9.93 -3.90
N TYR A 151 -5.34 -10.72 -4.70
CA TYR A 151 -6.78 -10.82 -4.61
C TYR A 151 -7.17 -12.05 -3.80
N ILE A 152 -7.75 -11.80 -2.62
CA ILE A 152 -8.29 -12.86 -1.76
C ILE A 152 -9.72 -13.10 -2.18
N GLU A 153 -9.93 -14.24 -2.83
CA GLU A 153 -11.24 -14.60 -3.39
C GLU A 153 -12.25 -14.84 -2.28
N PRO A 154 -13.37 -14.10 -2.27
CA PRO A 154 -14.42 -14.31 -1.30
C PRO A 154 -15.11 -15.66 -1.52
N LYS A 155 -15.71 -16.20 -0.46
CA LYS A 155 -16.50 -17.45 -0.54
C LYS A 155 -17.74 -17.32 -1.43
N GLN A 156 -18.22 -16.11 -1.62
CA GLN A 156 -19.35 -15.79 -2.49
C GLN A 156 -18.90 -14.74 -3.50
N ALA A 157 -19.26 -14.91 -4.77
CA ALA A 157 -18.85 -13.99 -5.82
C ALA A 157 -19.39 -12.56 -5.53
N PRO A 158 -18.57 -11.52 -5.67
CA PRO A 158 -19.00 -10.14 -5.48
C PRO A 158 -19.82 -9.70 -6.68
N GLY A 159 -21.14 -9.73 -6.60
CA GLY A 159 -22.03 -9.13 -7.57
C GLY A 159 -21.87 -9.59 -9.03
N ALA A 160 -22.67 -9.05 -9.94
CA ALA A 160 -22.58 -9.35 -11.37
C ALA A 160 -21.75 -8.29 -12.12
N TYR A 161 -20.68 -8.70 -12.76
CA TYR A 161 -19.89 -7.94 -13.73
C TYR A 161 -19.46 -8.88 -14.87
N ASP A 162 -19.17 -8.30 -16.04
CA ASP A 162 -18.79 -9.07 -17.23
C ASP A 162 -17.27 -9.18 -17.39
N GLN A 163 -16.52 -8.24 -16.81
CA GLN A 163 -15.06 -8.18 -16.89
C GLN A 163 -14.49 -7.62 -15.59
N GLU A 164 -13.32 -8.14 -15.19
CA GLU A 164 -12.57 -7.70 -14.01
C GLU A 164 -11.16 -7.27 -14.45
N ILE A 165 -10.70 -6.11 -13.97
CA ILE A 165 -9.44 -5.49 -14.40
C ILE A 165 -8.71 -4.95 -13.17
N PHE A 166 -7.43 -5.27 -13.06
CA PHE A 166 -6.54 -4.76 -12.01
C PHE A 166 -5.64 -3.67 -12.59
N LEU A 167 -5.65 -2.51 -11.94
CA LEU A 167 -4.83 -1.35 -12.31
C LEU A 167 -3.98 -0.91 -11.12
N THR A 168 -2.71 -0.66 -11.38
CA THR A 168 -1.77 -0.12 -10.39
C THR A 168 -1.21 1.19 -10.91
N LEU A 169 -1.27 2.22 -10.08
CA LEU A 169 -0.71 3.54 -10.36
C LEU A 169 0.67 3.61 -9.71
N HIS A 170 1.66 4.09 -10.45
CA HIS A 170 3.00 4.27 -9.90
C HIS A 170 3.74 5.42 -10.59
N ASP A 171 4.65 6.06 -9.84
CA ASP A 171 5.46 7.18 -10.33
C ASP A 171 6.94 6.82 -10.32
N TRP A 172 7.67 7.33 -11.31
CA TRP A 172 9.03 6.93 -11.61
C TRP A 172 10.00 8.10 -11.67
N ASN A 173 11.31 7.80 -11.52
CA ASN A 173 12.38 8.76 -11.47
C ASN A 173 12.13 9.84 -10.43
N ALA A 174 11.98 9.38 -9.18
CA ALA A 174 11.81 10.28 -8.05
C ALA A 174 13.06 11.16 -7.86
N TYR A 175 12.84 12.43 -7.60
CA TYR A 175 13.88 13.38 -7.23
C TYR A 175 13.39 14.29 -6.09
N MET A 176 14.33 14.77 -5.28
CA MET A 176 14.00 15.73 -4.23
C MET A 176 13.78 17.11 -4.87
N GLY A 177 12.67 17.72 -4.59
CA GLY A 177 12.32 19.06 -5.03
C GLY A 177 11.69 19.84 -3.89
N GLY A 178 11.47 21.13 -4.13
CA GLY A 178 11.03 22.06 -3.11
C GLY A 178 12.08 23.15 -2.93
N GLY A 179 11.76 24.18 -2.21
CA GLY A 179 12.67 25.28 -2.00
C GLY A 179 12.05 26.44 -1.22
N GLY A 180 12.88 27.39 -0.78
CA GLY A 180 12.46 28.45 0.10
C GLY A 180 12.39 27.99 1.54
N ASP A 181 11.31 28.29 2.24
CA ASP A 181 11.10 27.93 3.65
C ASP A 181 10.38 26.58 3.82
N ALA A 182 10.16 25.83 2.71
CA ALA A 182 9.51 24.52 2.73
C ALA A 182 10.54 23.39 2.82
N SER A 183 10.11 22.24 3.36
CA SER A 183 10.83 20.98 3.31
C SER A 183 10.94 20.46 1.88
N MET A 184 11.82 19.47 1.69
CA MET A 184 11.95 18.76 0.42
C MET A 184 10.86 17.70 0.30
N ASP A 185 10.25 17.65 -0.88
CA ASP A 185 9.30 16.61 -1.28
C ASP A 185 9.86 15.75 -2.41
N ALA A 186 9.29 14.56 -2.57
CA ALA A 186 9.58 13.72 -3.72
C ALA A 186 8.68 14.11 -4.91
N PHE A 187 9.31 14.44 -6.03
CA PHE A 187 8.68 14.70 -7.33
C PHE A 187 9.07 13.60 -8.32
N TYR A 188 8.36 13.49 -9.42
CA TYR A 188 8.51 12.40 -10.38
C TYR A 188 8.49 12.89 -11.82
N ASP A 189 9.33 12.28 -12.65
CA ASP A 189 9.38 12.61 -14.09
C ASP A 189 8.27 11.92 -14.88
N TYR A 190 7.92 10.68 -14.49
CA TYR A 190 6.99 9.83 -15.23
C TYR A 190 6.00 9.16 -14.30
N SER A 191 4.83 8.85 -14.87
CA SER A 191 3.77 8.11 -14.19
C SER A 191 3.20 7.05 -15.11
N THR A 192 2.80 5.90 -14.55
CA THR A 192 2.24 4.78 -15.32
C THR A 192 0.99 4.22 -14.69
N ILE A 193 0.13 3.64 -15.52
CA ILE A 193 -0.84 2.64 -15.09
C ILE A 193 -0.29 1.28 -15.49
N ASN A 194 -0.13 0.38 -14.53
CA ASN A 194 0.63 -0.85 -14.63
C ASN A 194 2.09 -0.53 -14.99
N ASP A 195 2.60 -1.01 -16.11
CA ASP A 195 3.99 -0.83 -16.51
C ASP A 195 4.20 0.16 -17.68
N ARG A 196 3.14 0.84 -18.12
CA ARG A 196 3.19 1.68 -19.33
C ARG A 196 2.64 3.08 -19.13
N MET A 197 3.28 4.03 -19.82
CA MET A 197 2.74 5.37 -19.98
C MET A 197 1.52 5.37 -20.91
N LEU A 198 0.64 6.34 -20.74
CA LEU A 198 -0.53 6.55 -21.59
C LEU A 198 -0.19 6.48 -23.09
N GLY A 199 -0.90 5.64 -23.82
CA GLY A 199 -0.73 5.43 -25.26
C GLY A 199 0.41 4.48 -25.66
N HIS A 200 1.10 3.87 -24.68
CA HIS A 200 2.20 2.93 -24.92
C HIS A 200 1.94 1.51 -24.43
N GLY A 201 0.84 1.29 -23.72
CA GLY A 201 0.36 -0.04 -23.32
C GLY A 201 -0.80 -0.52 -24.20
N ASP A 202 -1.17 -1.78 -24.03
CA ASP A 202 -2.35 -2.33 -24.68
C ASP A 202 -3.61 -1.66 -24.14
N PRO A 203 -4.56 -1.29 -25.02
CA PRO A 203 -5.81 -0.70 -24.57
C PRO A 203 -6.69 -1.75 -23.88
N ILE A 204 -7.44 -1.30 -22.89
CA ILE A 204 -8.50 -2.08 -22.28
C ILE A 204 -9.64 -2.21 -23.30
N LYS A 205 -9.91 -3.44 -23.71
CA LYS A 205 -10.98 -3.75 -24.66
C LYS A 205 -12.29 -3.97 -23.94
N VAL A 206 -13.34 -3.25 -24.35
CA VAL A 206 -14.68 -3.37 -23.78
C VAL A 206 -15.76 -3.43 -24.87
N SER A 207 -16.95 -3.91 -24.52
CA SER A 207 -18.13 -3.88 -25.40
C SER A 207 -19.22 -2.97 -24.80
N GLU A 208 -20.04 -2.41 -25.67
CA GLU A 208 -21.20 -1.63 -25.23
C GLU A 208 -22.14 -2.49 -24.38
N GLY A 209 -22.60 -1.95 -23.25
CA GLY A 209 -23.48 -2.63 -22.31
C GLY A 209 -22.76 -3.48 -21.26
N GLN A 210 -21.45 -3.72 -21.38
CA GLN A 210 -20.69 -4.43 -20.35
C GLN A 210 -20.63 -3.65 -19.04
N ARG A 211 -20.63 -4.38 -17.94
CA ARG A 211 -20.27 -3.91 -16.60
C ARG A 211 -18.86 -4.34 -16.29
N VAL A 212 -17.95 -3.40 -16.16
CA VAL A 212 -16.53 -3.66 -15.88
C VAL A 212 -16.22 -3.28 -14.44
N LEU A 213 -15.67 -4.23 -13.69
CA LEU A 213 -15.13 -4.00 -12.35
C LEU A 213 -13.65 -3.69 -12.46
N PHE A 214 -13.28 -2.48 -12.06
CA PHE A 214 -11.88 -2.09 -11.92
C PHE A 214 -11.46 -2.14 -10.45
N HIS A 215 -10.39 -2.85 -10.19
CA HIS A 215 -9.63 -2.82 -8.94
C HIS A 215 -8.45 -1.89 -9.15
N VAL A 216 -8.43 -0.75 -8.48
CA VAL A 216 -7.38 0.27 -8.65
C VAL A 216 -6.59 0.41 -7.37
N LEU A 217 -5.27 0.26 -7.46
CA LEU A 217 -4.31 0.47 -6.39
C LEU A 217 -3.45 1.70 -6.70
N ASN A 218 -3.28 2.59 -5.74
CA ASN A 218 -2.21 3.56 -5.79
C ASN A 218 -0.96 3.00 -5.08
N ALA A 219 0.01 2.52 -5.85
CA ALA A 219 1.30 2.01 -5.39
C ALA A 219 2.41 3.06 -5.42
N SER A 220 2.10 4.34 -5.65
CA SER A 220 3.09 5.43 -5.59
C SER A 220 3.67 5.59 -4.20
N ALA A 221 4.95 5.94 -4.11
CA ALA A 221 5.63 6.11 -2.83
C ALA A 221 5.09 7.29 -2.02
N THR A 222 4.68 8.39 -2.67
CA THR A 222 4.20 9.61 -1.98
C THR A 222 3.04 10.31 -2.70
N ALA A 223 2.83 10.07 -4.00
CA ALA A 223 1.88 10.85 -4.79
C ALA A 223 0.43 10.39 -4.62
N THR A 224 -0.47 11.36 -4.45
CA THR A 224 -1.92 11.14 -4.51
C THR A 224 -2.42 11.37 -5.94
N HIS A 225 -3.27 10.47 -6.43
CA HIS A 225 -3.84 10.52 -7.77
C HIS A 225 -5.35 10.72 -7.79
N TRP A 226 -5.82 11.38 -8.84
CA TRP A 226 -7.23 11.56 -9.15
C TRP A 226 -7.52 10.93 -10.50
N LEU A 227 -8.30 9.87 -10.56
CA LEU A 227 -8.61 9.18 -11.80
C LEU A 227 -10.04 9.40 -12.25
N ALA A 228 -10.20 9.56 -13.56
CA ALA A 228 -11.49 9.56 -14.24
C ALA A 228 -11.42 8.71 -15.51
N LEU A 229 -12.53 8.08 -15.86
CA LEU A 229 -12.73 7.55 -17.21
C LEU A 229 -13.58 8.54 -17.99
N ALA A 230 -12.96 9.19 -18.96
CA ALA A 230 -13.59 10.24 -19.74
C ALA A 230 -14.98 9.81 -20.26
N GLY A 231 -15.98 10.64 -20.00
CA GLY A 231 -17.35 10.38 -20.44
C GLY A 231 -18.14 9.34 -19.63
N HIS A 232 -17.57 8.69 -18.62
CA HIS A 232 -18.22 7.65 -17.80
C HIS A 232 -18.32 8.07 -16.33
N GLU A 233 -19.08 7.28 -15.56
CA GLU A 233 -19.18 7.39 -14.11
C GLU A 233 -18.64 6.12 -13.46
N PHE A 234 -17.98 6.27 -12.33
CA PHE A 234 -17.61 5.19 -11.44
C PHE A 234 -18.72 4.98 -10.40
N THR A 235 -19.16 3.75 -10.21
CA THR A 235 -19.91 3.36 -9.01
C THR A 235 -18.91 2.72 -8.06
N VAL A 236 -18.58 3.41 -6.97
CA VAL A 236 -17.67 2.88 -5.94
C VAL A 236 -18.41 1.78 -5.18
N VAL A 237 -17.85 0.58 -5.16
CA VAL A 237 -18.42 -0.61 -4.50
C VAL A 237 -17.51 -1.15 -3.40
N GLY A 238 -16.22 -0.78 -3.38
CA GLY A 238 -15.26 -1.19 -2.36
C GLY A 238 -14.17 -0.15 -2.12
N THR A 239 -13.64 -0.14 -0.90
CA THR A 239 -12.44 0.62 -0.50
C THR A 239 -11.51 -0.30 0.29
N ASP A 240 -10.22 -0.27 -0.02
CA ASP A 240 -9.18 -1.11 0.59
C ASP A 240 -9.60 -2.59 0.68
N GLY A 241 -10.24 -3.10 -0.41
CA GLY A 241 -10.72 -4.46 -0.51
C GLY A 241 -11.88 -4.82 0.43
N ASN A 242 -12.58 -3.83 0.96
CA ASN A 242 -13.80 -4.04 1.76
C ASN A 242 -14.98 -3.41 1.04
N GLU A 243 -16.11 -4.10 1.00
CA GLU A 243 -17.34 -3.54 0.43
C GLU A 243 -17.75 -2.26 1.15
N VAL A 244 -18.18 -1.25 0.40
CA VAL A 244 -18.70 -0.03 1.01
C VAL A 244 -20.15 -0.24 1.43
N PRO A 245 -20.56 0.26 2.61
CA PRO A 245 -21.95 0.11 3.07
C PRO A 245 -22.96 0.86 2.21
N GLN A 246 -22.51 1.87 1.46
CA GLN A 246 -23.32 2.69 0.58
C GLN A 246 -22.60 2.94 -0.74
N PRO A 247 -22.84 2.13 -1.79
CA PRO A 247 -22.30 2.42 -3.11
C PRO A 247 -22.77 3.79 -3.62
N ALA A 248 -21.85 4.56 -4.19
CA ALA A 248 -22.14 5.90 -4.70
C ALA A 248 -21.47 6.12 -6.07
N LYS A 249 -22.13 6.93 -6.92
CA LYS A 249 -21.59 7.34 -8.22
C LYS A 249 -20.74 8.59 -8.09
N VAL A 250 -19.56 8.54 -8.70
CA VAL A 250 -18.61 9.65 -8.78
C VAL A 250 -18.03 9.80 -10.18
N ARG A 251 -17.59 11.00 -10.53
CA ARG A 251 -16.96 11.27 -11.83
C ARG A 251 -15.44 11.07 -11.80
N ALA A 252 -14.84 11.18 -10.65
CA ALA A 252 -13.45 10.90 -10.41
C ALA A 252 -13.27 10.27 -9.03
N VAL A 253 -12.21 9.47 -8.87
CA VAL A 253 -11.80 8.86 -7.60
C VAL A 253 -10.47 9.43 -7.18
N ARG A 254 -10.30 9.69 -5.87
CA ARG A 254 -9.03 10.08 -5.27
C ARG A 254 -8.42 8.88 -4.56
N LEU A 255 -7.14 8.62 -4.80
CA LEU A 255 -6.38 7.57 -4.13
C LEU A 255 -5.06 8.16 -3.61
N ALA A 256 -4.88 8.17 -2.32
CA ALA A 256 -3.59 8.39 -1.69
C ALA A 256 -2.72 7.12 -1.75
N PRO A 257 -1.41 7.20 -1.46
CA PRO A 257 -0.54 6.02 -1.39
C PRO A 257 -1.15 4.88 -0.58
N ALA A 258 -1.11 3.67 -1.10
CA ALA A 258 -1.67 2.41 -0.58
C ALA A 258 -3.20 2.28 -0.60
N GLU A 259 -3.95 3.31 -0.88
CA GLU A 259 -5.40 3.14 -1.03
C GLU A 259 -5.74 2.28 -2.25
N ARG A 260 -6.75 1.43 -2.08
CA ARG A 260 -7.37 0.66 -3.15
C ARG A 260 -8.82 1.04 -3.25
N ILE A 261 -9.33 0.99 -4.47
CA ILE A 261 -10.75 1.23 -4.73
C ILE A 261 -11.27 0.23 -5.75
N ASP A 262 -12.47 -0.26 -5.50
CA ASP A 262 -13.20 -1.12 -6.42
C ASP A 262 -14.34 -0.31 -7.02
N VAL A 263 -14.34 -0.16 -8.34
CA VAL A 263 -15.34 0.62 -9.06
C VAL A 263 -15.99 -0.18 -10.19
N LEU A 264 -17.30 -0.16 -10.26
CA LEU A 264 -18.07 -0.65 -11.39
C LEU A 264 -18.30 0.48 -12.38
N VAL A 265 -18.08 0.18 -13.66
CA VAL A 265 -18.38 1.09 -14.76
C VAL A 265 -19.31 0.41 -15.75
N GLU A 266 -20.41 1.06 -16.08
CA GLU A 266 -21.28 0.67 -17.18
C GLU A 266 -20.75 1.24 -18.49
N MET A 267 -20.35 0.38 -19.41
CA MET A 267 -19.80 0.76 -20.72
C MET A 267 -20.94 1.13 -21.68
N ASN A 268 -21.45 2.36 -21.52
CA ASN A 268 -22.65 2.86 -22.23
C ASN A 268 -22.35 4.03 -23.20
N ARG A 269 -21.08 4.31 -23.48
CA ARG A 269 -20.65 5.41 -24.37
C ARG A 269 -19.59 4.91 -25.37
N PRO A 270 -20.01 4.25 -26.46
CA PRO A 270 -19.10 3.69 -27.44
C PRO A 270 -18.12 4.71 -28.01
N GLY A 271 -16.83 4.37 -28.00
CA GLY A 271 -15.75 5.25 -28.46
C GLY A 271 -14.36 4.72 -28.11
N VAL A 272 -13.37 5.58 -28.22
CA VAL A 272 -12.02 5.37 -27.67
C VAL A 272 -11.78 6.47 -26.63
N TRP A 273 -11.52 6.08 -25.40
CA TRP A 273 -11.47 6.96 -24.24
C TRP A 273 -10.17 6.85 -23.48
N MET A 274 -9.83 7.86 -22.69
CA MET A 274 -8.77 7.78 -21.69
C MET A 274 -9.38 7.51 -20.31
N LEU A 275 -8.85 6.51 -19.62
CA LEU A 275 -8.90 6.40 -18.16
C LEU A 275 -7.58 6.94 -17.65
N GLY A 276 -7.59 7.98 -16.83
CA GLY A 276 -6.33 8.61 -16.41
C GLY A 276 -6.50 9.72 -15.38
N GLU A 277 -5.38 10.32 -15.04
CA GLU A 277 -5.28 11.40 -14.08
C GLU A 277 -6.02 12.66 -14.54
N THR A 278 -6.74 13.31 -13.65
CA THR A 278 -7.51 14.52 -13.97
C THR A 278 -6.60 15.73 -14.21
N ARG A 279 -5.47 15.83 -13.51
CA ARG A 279 -4.47 16.86 -13.74
C ARG A 279 -3.73 16.61 -15.04
N ALA A 280 -3.78 17.60 -15.93
CA ALA A 280 -3.26 17.45 -17.32
C ALA A 280 -1.74 17.19 -17.35
N GLU A 281 -0.98 17.80 -16.44
CA GLU A 281 0.47 17.63 -16.33
C GLU A 281 0.87 16.19 -15.96
N ILE A 282 0.17 15.57 -15.00
CA ILE A 282 0.44 14.19 -14.58
C ILE A 282 -0.02 13.21 -15.66
N ARG A 283 -1.15 13.49 -16.34
CA ARG A 283 -1.59 12.68 -17.49
C ARG A 283 -0.59 12.76 -18.64
N LYS A 284 0.02 13.92 -18.89
CA LYS A 284 1.11 14.09 -19.88
C LYS A 284 2.39 13.37 -19.44
N ALA A 285 2.67 13.28 -18.14
CA ALA A 285 3.76 12.48 -17.59
C ALA A 285 3.52 10.97 -17.73
N GLY A 286 2.31 10.54 -18.17
CA GLY A 286 2.01 9.16 -18.54
C GLY A 286 0.88 8.49 -17.75
N MET A 287 0.32 9.11 -16.70
CA MET A 287 -0.71 8.50 -15.88
C MET A 287 -2.04 8.36 -16.62
N GLY A 288 -2.20 7.23 -17.29
CA GLY A 288 -3.43 6.88 -17.99
C GLY A 288 -3.30 5.60 -18.81
N ILE A 289 -4.44 5.10 -19.25
CA ILE A 289 -4.59 3.94 -20.14
C ILE A 289 -5.76 4.17 -21.09
N VAL A 290 -5.65 3.62 -22.30
CA VAL A 290 -6.71 3.71 -23.30
C VAL A 290 -7.80 2.67 -23.05
N VAL A 291 -9.06 3.07 -23.12
CA VAL A 291 -10.24 2.18 -23.11
C VAL A 291 -10.89 2.22 -24.48
N GLU A 292 -10.89 1.10 -25.17
CA GLU A 292 -11.35 0.97 -26.55
C GLU A 292 -12.58 0.08 -26.64
N TYR A 293 -13.67 0.64 -27.09
CA TYR A 293 -14.88 -0.15 -27.37
C TYR A 293 -14.72 -1.01 -28.62
N ALA A 294 -15.34 -2.17 -28.60
CA ALA A 294 -15.37 -3.07 -29.75
C ALA A 294 -15.84 -2.35 -31.01
N ASN A 295 -15.17 -2.58 -32.13
CA ASN A 295 -15.46 -1.94 -33.43
C ASN A 295 -15.32 -0.40 -33.42
N ARG A 296 -14.66 0.18 -32.46
CA ARG A 296 -14.30 1.61 -32.45
C ARG A 296 -12.79 1.74 -32.64
N ARG A 297 -12.39 2.76 -33.42
CA ARG A 297 -10.99 3.11 -33.68
C ARG A 297 -10.85 4.62 -33.66
N GLY A 298 -9.68 5.13 -33.42
CA GLY A 298 -9.34 6.54 -33.48
C GLY A 298 -8.52 7.00 -32.28
N GLU A 299 -8.25 8.29 -32.22
CA GLU A 299 -7.52 8.89 -31.12
C GLU A 299 -8.32 8.82 -29.80
N PRO A 300 -7.67 8.47 -28.69
CA PRO A 300 -8.32 8.46 -27.39
C PRO A 300 -8.82 9.84 -26.98
N LYS A 301 -10.06 9.93 -26.56
CA LYS A 301 -10.69 11.18 -26.15
C LYS A 301 -10.56 11.39 -24.65
N TRP A 302 -10.31 12.62 -24.26
CA TRP A 302 -10.40 13.09 -22.89
C TRP A 302 -11.53 14.13 -22.77
N ILE A 303 -12.27 14.07 -21.70
CA ILE A 303 -13.26 15.06 -21.27
C ILE A 303 -12.99 15.27 -19.79
N ASP A 304 -12.67 16.50 -19.40
CA ASP A 304 -12.46 16.82 -17.99
C ASP A 304 -13.74 16.49 -17.20
N PRO A 305 -13.62 15.74 -16.11
CA PRO A 305 -14.77 15.53 -15.24
C PRO A 305 -15.19 16.85 -14.62
N PRO A 306 -16.47 17.04 -14.31
CA PRO A 306 -16.88 18.18 -13.49
C PRO A 306 -16.20 18.09 -12.14
N GLU A 307 -16.07 19.24 -11.46
CA GLU A 307 -15.50 19.27 -10.11
C GLU A 307 -16.18 18.22 -9.22
N THR A 308 -15.36 17.37 -8.63
CA THR A 308 -15.84 16.22 -7.85
C THR A 308 -15.43 16.41 -6.41
N LEU A 309 -16.42 16.52 -5.53
CA LEU A 309 -16.16 16.44 -4.09
C LEU A 309 -15.82 14.98 -3.76
N TRP A 310 -14.63 14.74 -3.23
CA TRP A 310 -14.24 13.45 -2.70
C TRP A 310 -14.34 13.45 -1.17
N ASP A 311 -15.24 12.63 -0.66
CA ASP A 311 -15.44 12.47 0.79
C ASP A 311 -15.82 11.02 1.10
N TYR A 312 -15.09 10.38 1.99
CA TYR A 312 -15.41 9.02 2.43
C TYR A 312 -16.81 8.88 3.03
N ALA A 313 -17.37 9.98 3.56
CA ALA A 313 -18.74 10.01 4.07
C ALA A 313 -19.79 9.63 3.02
N MET A 314 -19.46 9.74 1.73
CA MET A 314 -20.34 9.31 0.64
C MET A 314 -20.59 7.80 0.65
N PHE A 315 -19.66 7.03 1.19
CA PHE A 315 -19.65 5.57 1.17
C PHE A 315 -20.00 4.95 2.52
N ALA A 316 -20.02 5.75 3.58
CA ALA A 316 -20.34 5.35 4.94
C ALA A 316 -21.84 5.42 5.23
N LYS A 317 -22.30 4.70 6.25
CA LYS A 317 -23.62 4.97 6.84
C LYS A 317 -23.53 6.27 7.63
N GLN A 318 -24.33 7.24 7.22
CA GLN A 318 -24.43 8.52 7.93
C GLN A 318 -25.43 8.40 9.09
N LYS A 319 -25.23 9.19 10.15
CA LYS A 319 -26.12 9.31 11.33
C LYS A 319 -26.26 8.03 12.19
N ALA A 320 -25.52 6.98 11.93
CA ALA A 320 -25.42 5.88 12.86
C ALA A 320 -24.16 6.10 13.71
N ALA A 321 -24.30 6.13 15.03
CA ALA A 321 -23.14 6.17 15.91
C ALA A 321 -22.34 4.87 15.76
N ALA A 322 -21.02 4.99 15.70
CA ALA A 322 -20.14 3.84 15.88
C ALA A 322 -20.31 3.25 17.29
N ALA A 323 -19.96 1.99 17.47
CA ALA A 323 -19.96 1.40 18.82
C ALA A 323 -18.98 2.16 19.74
N GLU A 324 -19.31 2.22 21.03
CA GLU A 324 -18.39 2.80 22.01
C GLU A 324 -17.11 1.97 22.11
N PRO A 325 -15.92 2.61 22.09
CA PRO A 325 -14.66 1.89 22.29
C PRO A 325 -14.45 1.55 23.78
N ASP A 326 -13.69 0.48 24.04
CA ASP A 326 -13.20 0.19 25.39
C ASP A 326 -12.14 1.23 25.84
N GLU A 327 -11.37 1.72 24.86
CA GLU A 327 -10.30 2.69 25.13
C GLU A 327 -10.13 3.65 23.93
N ARG A 328 -9.84 4.92 24.22
CA ARG A 328 -9.55 5.96 23.22
C ARG A 328 -8.11 6.41 23.35
N ILE A 329 -7.36 6.35 22.26
CA ILE A 329 -5.94 6.68 22.19
C ILE A 329 -5.77 7.95 21.35
N PRO A 330 -5.37 9.08 21.96
CA PRO A 330 -5.11 10.32 21.23
C PRO A 330 -3.75 10.24 20.53
N LEU A 331 -3.73 10.58 19.23
CA LEU A 331 -2.54 10.66 18.40
C LEU A 331 -2.46 12.03 17.74
N VAL A 332 -1.38 12.76 17.97
CA VAL A 332 -1.13 14.07 17.37
C VAL A 332 0.03 13.95 16.39
N PHE A 333 -0.20 14.36 15.14
CA PHE A 333 0.77 14.33 14.05
C PHE A 333 1.36 15.73 13.84
N GLU A 334 2.68 15.80 13.83
CA GLU A 334 3.44 17.05 13.69
C GLU A 334 4.70 16.77 12.84
N SER A 335 5.17 17.80 12.14
CA SER A 335 6.49 17.76 11.49
C SER A 335 7.47 18.68 12.18
N LYS A 336 8.75 18.40 12.01
CA LYS A 336 9.84 19.25 12.45
C LYS A 336 10.77 19.51 11.27
N PHE A 337 10.81 20.76 10.86
CA PHE A 337 11.70 21.22 9.80
C PHE A 337 13.17 20.94 10.13
N ARG A 338 13.90 20.34 9.19
CA ARG A 338 15.32 19.98 9.32
C ARG A 338 16.27 20.92 8.61
N GLY A 339 15.73 21.85 7.83
CA GLY A 339 16.53 22.75 7.00
C GLY A 339 16.33 22.50 5.50
N HIS A 340 16.89 23.40 4.68
CA HIS A 340 16.82 23.30 3.23
C HIS A 340 17.60 22.08 2.72
N GLY A 341 17.02 21.34 1.80
CA GLY A 341 17.65 20.20 1.13
C GLY A 341 17.55 18.88 1.90
N ASP A 342 16.70 18.79 2.91
CA ASP A 342 16.43 17.56 3.65
C ASP A 342 14.93 17.37 3.86
N PHE A 343 14.50 16.13 4.10
CA PHE A 343 13.14 15.79 4.50
C PHE A 343 12.89 16.16 5.96
N ASP A 344 11.66 16.57 6.30
CA ASP A 344 11.25 16.83 7.67
C ASP A 344 11.27 15.54 8.51
N TYR A 345 11.50 15.69 9.81
CA TYR A 345 11.16 14.66 10.77
C TYR A 345 9.67 14.67 11.06
N TRP A 346 9.09 13.49 11.10
CA TRP A 346 7.70 13.30 11.44
C TRP A 346 7.55 12.77 12.86
N MET A 347 6.53 13.24 13.55
CA MET A 347 6.33 12.94 14.96
C MET A 347 4.89 12.50 15.24
N ILE A 348 4.78 11.51 16.11
CA ILE A 348 3.52 11.12 16.74
C ILE A 348 3.66 11.45 18.23
N ASN A 349 2.75 12.29 18.76
CA ASN A 349 2.79 12.77 20.15
C ASN A 349 4.15 13.37 20.55
N GLY A 350 4.75 14.18 19.65
CA GLY A 350 6.01 14.85 19.86
C GLY A 350 7.28 13.97 19.79
N LYS A 351 7.15 12.72 19.37
CA LYS A 351 8.25 11.76 19.24
C LYS A 351 8.33 11.19 17.85
N SER A 352 9.55 11.06 17.28
CA SER A 352 9.83 10.35 16.03
C SER A 352 10.31 8.94 16.32
N TYR A 353 9.91 7.97 15.52
CA TYR A 353 10.42 6.61 15.57
C TYR A 353 11.97 6.60 15.44
N PRO A 354 12.72 5.77 16.19
CA PRO A 354 12.26 4.69 17.08
C PRO A 354 11.94 5.12 18.53
N LYS A 355 11.76 6.42 18.80
CA LYS A 355 11.48 6.95 20.16
C LYS A 355 9.99 7.13 20.45
N THR A 356 9.11 6.78 19.52
CA THR A 356 7.66 6.76 19.74
C THR A 356 7.28 5.75 20.81
N ASP A 357 6.20 6.03 21.53
CA ASP A 357 5.72 5.10 22.56
C ASP A 357 5.16 3.84 21.92
N THR A 358 5.41 2.70 22.53
CA THR A 358 4.72 1.45 22.20
C THR A 358 3.42 1.37 23.01
N ILE A 359 2.29 1.26 22.33
CA ILE A 359 0.97 1.23 22.98
C ILE A 359 0.57 -0.22 23.26
N PRO A 360 0.27 -0.56 24.55
CA PRO A 360 -0.19 -1.91 24.88
C PRO A 360 -1.63 -2.13 24.41
N LEU A 361 -1.90 -3.29 23.81
CA LEU A 361 -3.23 -3.74 23.42
C LEU A 361 -3.63 -4.97 24.22
N LYS A 362 -4.91 -5.07 24.61
CA LYS A 362 -5.52 -6.28 25.19
C LYS A 362 -6.41 -6.94 24.14
N GLU A 363 -6.20 -8.22 23.92
CA GLU A 363 -6.99 -8.99 22.96
C GLU A 363 -8.49 -8.89 23.24
N GLY A 364 -9.28 -8.77 22.17
CA GLY A 364 -10.73 -8.65 22.20
C GLY A 364 -11.26 -7.23 22.49
N LYS A 365 -10.41 -6.28 22.90
CA LYS A 365 -10.80 -4.90 23.15
C LYS A 365 -10.96 -4.10 21.86
N ARG A 366 -11.93 -3.16 21.88
CA ARG A 366 -12.14 -2.18 20.83
C ARG A 366 -11.41 -0.88 21.18
N TYR A 367 -10.50 -0.47 20.33
CA TYR A 367 -9.71 0.76 20.48
C TYR A 367 -10.15 1.78 19.46
N ARG A 368 -10.27 3.04 19.89
CA ARG A 368 -10.43 4.21 19.01
C ARG A 368 -9.15 5.00 18.96
N LEU A 369 -8.57 5.11 17.77
CA LEU A 369 -7.45 6.03 17.52
C LEU A 369 -8.02 7.39 17.11
N ALA A 370 -7.84 8.39 17.97
CA ALA A 370 -8.28 9.76 17.74
C ALA A 370 -7.10 10.58 17.23
N MET A 371 -7.03 10.72 15.91
CA MET A 371 -5.91 11.33 15.20
C MET A 371 -6.16 12.81 14.94
N GLN A 372 -5.22 13.67 15.32
CA GLN A 372 -5.20 15.09 15.00
C GLN A 372 -3.96 15.42 14.17
N ASN A 373 -4.15 15.84 12.95
CA ASN A 373 -3.06 16.27 12.08
C ASN A 373 -2.84 17.79 12.23
N LYS A 374 -1.69 18.16 12.79
CA LYS A 374 -1.26 19.57 12.93
C LYS A 374 -0.26 19.98 11.83
N SER A 375 0.13 19.05 10.95
CA SER A 375 1.05 19.35 9.86
C SER A 375 0.36 20.02 8.67
N SER A 376 1.14 20.43 7.67
CA SER A 376 0.65 20.97 6.39
C SER A 376 0.32 19.90 5.35
N ASP A 377 0.62 18.63 5.63
CA ASP A 377 0.51 17.54 4.68
C ASP A 377 -0.63 16.59 5.01
N ASP A 378 -1.19 15.98 3.97
CA ASP A 378 -2.13 14.87 4.10
C ASP A 378 -1.37 13.58 4.45
N HIS A 379 -1.89 12.78 5.38
CA HIS A 379 -1.27 11.53 5.77
C HIS A 379 -2.17 10.34 5.52
N PRO A 380 -1.87 9.47 4.53
CA PRO A 380 -2.47 8.15 4.41
C PRO A 380 -1.94 7.26 5.54
N ILE A 381 -2.76 7.06 6.55
CA ILE A 381 -2.42 6.31 7.75
C ILE A 381 -2.82 4.85 7.59
N HIS A 382 -1.86 3.95 7.75
CA HIS A 382 -2.03 2.51 7.71
C HIS A 382 -1.83 1.87 9.09
N LEU A 383 -2.69 0.89 9.39
CA LEU A 383 -2.55 0.00 10.54
C LEU A 383 -2.36 -1.42 10.03
N HIS A 384 -1.18 -1.97 10.23
CA HIS A 384 -0.84 -3.33 9.84
C HIS A 384 -1.79 -4.37 10.46
N ARG A 385 -2.02 -5.45 9.75
CA ARG A 385 -2.68 -6.65 10.26
C ARG A 385 -4.10 -6.46 10.80
N HIS A 386 -4.70 -5.30 10.61
CA HIS A 386 -6.06 -4.96 11.05
C HIS A 386 -6.82 -4.22 9.96
N THR A 387 -8.11 -4.47 9.90
CA THR A 387 -9.07 -3.59 9.23
C THR A 387 -9.76 -2.78 10.31
N PHE A 388 -9.90 -1.49 10.08
CA PHE A 388 -10.57 -0.58 10.99
C PHE A 388 -11.86 0.01 10.38
N GLU A 389 -12.74 0.47 11.23
CA GLU A 389 -13.92 1.25 10.87
C GLU A 389 -13.59 2.74 11.00
N VAL A 390 -13.88 3.54 9.97
CA VAL A 390 -13.78 5.01 10.05
C VAL A 390 -15.00 5.52 10.80
N THR A 391 -14.79 6.13 11.97
CA THR A 391 -15.87 6.52 12.88
C THR A 391 -16.12 8.03 12.94
N SER A 392 -15.12 8.85 12.55
CA SER A 392 -15.26 10.29 12.40
C SER A 392 -14.26 10.86 11.40
N LEU A 393 -14.67 11.88 10.65
CA LEU A 393 -13.81 12.72 9.81
C LEU A 393 -14.23 14.18 9.99
N ASP A 394 -13.29 15.03 10.38
CA ASP A 394 -13.54 16.46 10.64
C ASP A 394 -14.76 16.67 11.57
N ASP A 395 -14.78 15.95 12.69
CA ASP A 395 -15.84 15.92 13.69
C ASP A 395 -17.22 15.45 13.18
N ARG A 396 -17.30 14.96 11.94
CA ARG A 396 -18.52 14.37 11.38
C ARG A 396 -18.55 12.87 11.66
N PRO A 397 -19.51 12.35 12.41
CA PRO A 397 -19.61 10.95 12.74
C PRO A 397 -19.97 10.12 11.50
N LEU A 398 -19.31 8.97 11.37
CA LEU A 398 -19.50 7.96 10.33
C LEU A 398 -19.63 6.59 10.95
N SER A 399 -20.13 5.62 10.18
CA SER A 399 -20.11 4.22 10.60
C SER A 399 -20.08 3.25 9.43
N ALA A 400 -19.68 2.02 9.75
CA ALA A 400 -19.65 0.86 8.86
C ALA A 400 -18.66 0.94 7.68
N LEU A 401 -17.96 2.05 7.46
CA LEU A 401 -16.93 2.13 6.42
C LEU A 401 -15.64 1.48 6.92
N ARG A 402 -15.27 0.38 6.30
CA ARG A 402 -14.07 -0.39 6.64
C ARG A 402 -12.93 -0.10 5.67
N LYS A 403 -11.75 0.18 6.24
CA LYS A 403 -10.51 0.46 5.50
C LYS A 403 -9.31 -0.12 6.26
N ASP A 404 -8.16 -0.12 5.63
CA ASP A 404 -6.86 -0.33 6.28
C ASP A 404 -5.91 0.86 6.04
N VAL A 405 -6.30 1.81 5.18
CA VAL A 405 -5.63 3.11 4.99
C VAL A 405 -6.67 4.23 5.10
N VAL A 406 -6.43 5.25 5.90
CA VAL A 406 -7.29 6.45 5.97
C VAL A 406 -6.47 7.72 5.84
N VAL A 407 -6.93 8.65 4.99
CA VAL A 407 -6.24 9.94 4.86
C VAL A 407 -6.70 10.89 5.97
N VAL A 408 -5.76 11.27 6.84
CA VAL A 408 -5.94 12.39 7.78
C VAL A 408 -5.42 13.64 7.10
N LYS A 409 -6.34 14.47 6.62
CA LYS A 409 -6.00 15.70 5.87
C LYS A 409 -5.19 16.69 6.69
N SER A 410 -4.47 17.56 6.01
CA SER A 410 -3.78 18.70 6.63
C SER A 410 -4.72 19.49 7.54
N LYS A 411 -4.27 19.81 8.76
CA LYS A 411 -4.99 20.60 9.77
C LYS A 411 -6.37 20.05 10.14
N SER A 412 -6.58 18.74 10.00
CA SER A 412 -7.86 18.07 10.24
C SER A 412 -7.75 16.96 11.28
N ASN A 413 -8.85 16.27 11.53
CA ASN A 413 -8.90 15.13 12.42
C ASN A 413 -9.64 13.94 11.80
N ALA A 414 -9.32 12.74 12.29
CA ALA A 414 -10.02 11.51 11.95
C ALA A 414 -10.03 10.55 13.14
N GLU A 415 -11.09 9.77 13.26
CA GLU A 415 -11.17 8.68 14.22
C GLU A 415 -11.41 7.35 13.52
N ILE A 416 -10.69 6.34 13.97
CA ILE A 416 -10.86 4.97 13.49
C ILE A 416 -10.97 4.02 14.68
N ASP A 417 -11.82 2.99 14.53
CA ASP A 417 -11.97 1.94 15.51
C ASP A 417 -11.49 0.60 14.96
N PHE A 418 -10.74 -0.12 15.76
CA PHE A 418 -10.40 -1.51 15.46
C PHE A 418 -10.57 -2.40 16.70
N VAL A 419 -10.81 -3.69 16.47
CA VAL A 419 -10.79 -4.70 17.51
C VAL A 419 -9.43 -5.37 17.51
N ALA A 420 -8.79 -5.41 18.67
CA ALA A 420 -7.52 -6.10 18.85
C ALA A 420 -7.75 -7.62 18.80
N ALA A 421 -7.71 -8.21 17.59
CA ALA A 421 -8.05 -9.62 17.35
C ALA A 421 -6.92 -10.40 16.66
N ASN A 422 -5.73 -9.84 16.57
CA ASN A 422 -4.59 -10.44 15.89
C ASN A 422 -3.30 -10.23 16.70
N PRO A 423 -3.05 -11.09 17.73
CA PRO A 423 -1.93 -10.94 18.65
C PRO A 423 -0.55 -10.79 18.00
N GLY A 424 0.36 -10.12 18.70
CA GLY A 424 1.72 -9.81 18.24
C GLY A 424 1.99 -8.30 18.23
N ALA A 425 3.06 -7.88 17.56
CA ALA A 425 3.32 -6.48 17.29
C ALA A 425 2.52 -6.03 16.07
N THR A 426 2.11 -4.79 16.05
CA THR A 426 1.35 -4.17 14.96
C THR A 426 1.92 -2.79 14.68
N LEU A 427 2.37 -2.56 13.46
CA LEU A 427 2.91 -1.28 13.04
C LEU A 427 1.78 -0.34 12.62
N PHE A 428 1.92 0.92 13.00
CA PHE A 428 1.08 2.04 12.59
C PHE A 428 1.97 3.11 11.99
N HIS A 429 1.71 3.54 10.77
CA HIS A 429 2.56 4.51 10.10
C HIS A 429 1.82 5.30 9.01
N CYS A 430 2.42 6.42 8.60
CA CYS A 430 2.04 7.08 7.36
C CYS A 430 2.57 6.30 6.16
N HIS A 431 1.75 6.06 5.15
CA HIS A 431 2.15 5.26 3.98
C HIS A 431 2.89 6.08 2.89
N GLN A 432 3.18 7.33 3.13
CA GLN A 432 4.17 8.05 2.33
C GLN A 432 5.57 7.60 2.77
N GLN A 433 6.37 7.06 1.83
CA GLN A 433 7.69 6.48 2.12
C GLN A 433 8.59 7.46 2.87
N SER A 434 8.68 8.71 2.42
CA SER A 434 9.51 9.74 3.08
C SER A 434 9.03 10.03 4.50
N HIS A 435 7.72 10.06 4.75
CA HIS A 435 7.20 10.29 6.10
C HIS A 435 7.51 9.13 7.03
N MET A 436 7.31 7.90 6.57
CA MET A 436 7.62 6.68 7.30
C MET A 436 9.11 6.63 7.66
N ASP A 437 9.99 6.80 6.67
CA ASP A 437 11.45 6.70 6.84
C ASP A 437 12.01 7.75 7.80
N PHE A 438 11.38 8.93 7.83
CA PHE A 438 11.80 10.02 8.72
C PHE A 438 10.95 10.13 10.00
N GLY A 439 10.39 9.01 10.46
CA GLY A 439 9.94 8.83 11.84
C GLY A 439 8.45 8.74 12.08
N PHE A 440 7.61 8.77 11.03
CA PHE A 440 6.15 8.68 11.17
C PHE A 440 5.67 7.22 11.34
N MET A 441 6.16 6.59 12.41
CA MET A 441 5.81 5.22 12.79
C MET A 441 5.67 5.07 14.29
N MET A 442 4.82 4.14 14.74
CA MET A 442 4.75 3.66 16.11
C MET A 442 4.28 2.21 16.16
N LEU A 443 4.52 1.56 17.30
CA LEU A 443 4.11 0.17 17.52
C LEU A 443 2.97 0.09 18.51
N PHE A 444 2.05 -0.81 18.20
CA PHE A 444 1.12 -1.39 19.17
C PHE A 444 1.59 -2.81 19.49
N ARG A 445 1.46 -3.24 20.75
CA ARG A 445 1.87 -4.58 21.19
C ARG A 445 0.84 -5.18 22.11
N TYR A 446 0.47 -6.40 21.80
CA TYR A 446 -0.45 -7.18 22.66
C TYR A 446 0.24 -7.60 23.95
N VAL A 447 -0.46 -7.47 25.09
CA VAL A 447 -0.03 -7.75 26.47
C VAL A 447 -1.01 -8.65 27.19
#